data_8e730e1cb138e26333f73c0de9ce3784
#
_entry.id   8e730e1cb138e26333f73c0de9ce3784
#
_cell.length_a   1.000
_cell.length_b   1.000
_cell.length_c   1.000
_cell.angle_alpha   90.00
_cell.angle_beta   90.00
_cell.angle_gamma   90.00
#
_symmetry.space_group_name_H-M   'P 1'
#
loop_
_entity.id
_entity.type
_entity.pdbx_description
1 polymer ?
#
loop_
_entity_poly.entity_id
_entity_poly.type
_entity_poly.pdbx_seq_one_letter_code
_entity_poly.pdbx_strand_id
1 'polypeptide(L)'
;MLEPFPPPVHTPAMRLTVHGKHFHLDGSPHFLRTVTYGPFPPDARHSPDKDFPRVRRAGFDSVRLYALPDRTLLDLAAENDLIVIATHAWGYGCDFLREKPSLLEDARRTLTNWLTLHKNHPGLGAVLVGNEIPSDMARWMTPWKVNRALDTLIRDAQRIAPGLPCAYANFPTTEYLEPPSADFTAFNIYLEEGESLANYLPRLHHLAGDRPVFLTEFGLDTARNSEEAQATLLPEALRLSREAG
;
A
#
# COMPACT_ATOMS: atom_id res chain seq x y z
N MET A 1 19.87 12.60 42.96
CA MET A 1 19.45 11.29 42.42
C MET A 1 18.33 11.57 41.45
N LEU A 2 18.58 11.36 40.16
CA LEU A 2 17.53 11.45 39.13
C LEU A 2 16.69 10.18 39.20
N GLU A 3 15.38 10.32 39.29
CA GLU A 3 14.46 9.18 39.24
C GLU A 3 14.63 8.41 37.93
N PRO A 4 14.59 7.08 37.94
CA PRO A 4 14.68 6.28 36.73
C PRO A 4 13.45 6.56 35.86
N PHE A 5 13.67 6.77 34.57
CA PHE A 5 12.60 6.89 33.57
C PHE A 5 11.65 5.68 33.70
N PRO A 6 10.33 5.91 33.69
CA PRO A 6 9.38 4.82 33.69
C PRO A 6 9.65 3.92 32.45
N PRO A 7 9.48 2.59 32.59
CA PRO A 7 9.64 1.69 31.47
C PRO A 7 8.69 2.11 30.32
N PRO A 8 9.10 1.90 29.06
CA PRO A 8 8.26 2.24 27.93
C PRO A 8 6.89 1.56 28.10
N VAL A 9 5.84 2.36 28.06
CA VAL A 9 4.47 1.86 28.02
C VAL A 9 4.37 1.09 26.70
N HIS A 10 4.21 -0.22 26.75
CA HIS A 10 3.90 -1.02 25.57
C HIS A 10 2.56 -0.53 25.02
N THR A 11 2.62 0.32 24.02
CA THR A 11 1.44 0.65 23.22
C THR A 11 0.97 -0.67 22.58
N PRO A 12 -0.31 -1.04 22.73
CA PRO A 12 -0.82 -2.23 22.05
C PRO A 12 -0.50 -2.13 20.56
N ALA A 13 -0.09 -3.26 19.97
CA ALA A 13 0.27 -3.33 18.56
C ALA A 13 -0.87 -2.80 17.70
N MET A 14 -0.64 -1.73 16.93
CA MET A 14 -1.62 -1.16 16.03
C MET A 14 -2.04 -2.21 14.99
N ARG A 15 -3.30 -2.61 15.01
CA ARG A 15 -3.80 -3.63 14.10
C ARG A 15 -4.79 -3.03 13.10
N LEU A 16 -4.39 -3.05 11.82
CA LEU A 16 -5.26 -2.68 10.72
C LEU A 16 -6.15 -3.86 10.34
N THR A 17 -7.43 -3.60 10.18
CA THR A 17 -8.44 -4.57 9.69
C THR A 17 -9.38 -3.89 8.71
N VAL A 18 -10.18 -4.67 8.00
CA VAL A 18 -11.21 -4.19 7.07
C VAL A 18 -12.57 -4.66 7.53
N HIS A 19 -13.54 -3.74 7.60
CA HIS A 19 -14.93 -4.02 7.89
C HIS A 19 -15.85 -3.22 6.96
N GLY A 20 -16.49 -3.90 6.01
CA GLY A 20 -17.27 -3.25 4.97
C GLY A 20 -16.41 -2.24 4.19
N LYS A 21 -16.88 -1.03 4.05
CA LYS A 21 -16.19 0.04 3.31
C LYS A 21 -15.12 0.79 4.10
N HIS A 22 -14.77 0.33 5.30
CA HIS A 22 -13.87 1.08 6.17
C HIS A 22 -12.67 0.26 6.62
N PHE A 23 -11.53 0.92 6.68
CA PHE A 23 -10.41 0.46 7.48
C PHE A 23 -10.71 0.70 8.95
N HIS A 24 -10.26 -0.20 9.79
CA HIS A 24 -10.31 -0.08 11.24
C HIS A 24 -8.91 -0.21 11.80
N LEU A 25 -8.54 0.72 12.66
CA LEU A 25 -7.31 0.64 13.44
C LEU A 25 -7.70 0.37 14.89
N ASP A 26 -7.21 -0.73 15.45
CA ASP A 26 -7.55 -1.18 16.81
C ASP A 26 -9.07 -1.27 17.05
N GLY A 27 -9.80 -1.77 16.05
CA GLY A 27 -11.26 -1.98 16.10
C GLY A 27 -12.12 -0.74 15.87
N SER A 28 -11.51 0.43 15.65
CA SER A 28 -12.25 1.69 15.39
C SER A 28 -12.11 2.11 13.93
N PRO A 29 -13.20 2.62 13.29
CA PRO A 29 -13.10 3.16 11.93
C PRO A 29 -11.98 4.20 11.84
N HIS A 30 -11.14 4.08 10.83
CA HIS A 30 -9.96 4.91 10.70
C HIS A 30 -9.69 5.32 9.26
N PHE A 31 -9.43 6.61 9.03
CA PHE A 31 -8.98 7.14 7.75
C PHE A 31 -7.45 7.15 7.73
N LEU A 32 -6.85 6.21 6.99
CA LEU A 32 -5.41 6.09 6.87
C LEU A 32 -4.80 7.31 6.17
N ARG A 33 -3.77 7.87 6.79
CA ARG A 33 -2.93 8.93 6.22
C ARG A 33 -1.56 8.36 5.93
N THR A 34 -1.37 7.96 4.69
CA THR A 34 -0.17 7.25 4.25
C THR A 34 0.70 8.14 3.38
N VAL A 35 2.01 8.08 3.59
CA VAL A 35 2.98 8.65 2.67
C VAL A 35 3.79 7.52 2.04
N THR A 36 4.09 7.66 0.75
CA THR A 36 5.01 6.74 0.07
C THR A 36 6.43 6.98 0.57
N TYR A 37 7.13 5.90 0.86
CA TYR A 37 8.52 5.95 1.31
C TYR A 37 9.33 4.89 0.58
N GLY A 38 10.41 5.28 -0.06
CA GLY A 38 11.20 4.33 -0.80
C GLY A 38 12.46 4.93 -1.39
N PRO A 39 13.27 4.12 -2.09
CA PRO A 39 14.50 4.56 -2.73
C PRO A 39 14.20 5.28 -4.05
N PHE A 40 13.49 6.41 -4.00
CA PHE A 40 13.19 7.24 -5.15
C PHE A 40 13.60 8.70 -4.89
N PRO A 41 14.48 9.25 -5.73
CA PRO A 41 15.33 8.57 -6.73
C PRO A 41 16.29 7.58 -6.07
N PRO A 42 16.87 6.60 -6.83
CA PRO A 42 17.71 5.53 -6.26
C PRO A 42 18.95 6.01 -5.50
N ASP A 43 19.43 7.21 -5.82
CA ASP A 43 20.57 7.88 -5.16
C ASP A 43 20.17 8.74 -3.97
N ALA A 44 18.87 8.89 -3.71
CA ALA A 44 18.39 9.61 -2.55
C ALA A 44 18.84 8.92 -1.24
N ARG A 45 19.36 9.73 -0.32
CA ARG A 45 19.77 9.23 1.00
C ARG A 45 18.53 9.11 1.89
N HIS A 46 18.00 7.90 2.00
CA HIS A 46 16.93 7.59 2.94
C HIS A 46 17.53 7.26 4.30
N SER A 47 16.98 7.86 5.34
CA SER A 47 17.34 7.62 6.74
C SER A 47 16.08 7.36 7.52
N PRO A 48 15.52 6.13 7.49
CA PRO A 48 14.25 5.81 8.14
C PRO A 48 14.23 6.20 9.63
N ASP A 49 15.37 6.06 10.32
CA ASP A 49 15.57 6.50 11.71
C ASP A 49 15.32 8.00 11.94
N LYS A 50 15.57 8.85 10.95
CA LYS A 50 15.32 10.29 11.00
C LYS A 50 14.00 10.67 10.35
N ASP A 51 13.59 9.92 9.33
CA ASP A 51 12.44 10.26 8.51
C ASP A 51 11.13 9.81 9.16
N PHE A 52 11.05 8.63 9.76
CA PHE A 52 9.82 8.14 10.40
C PHE A 52 9.32 9.03 11.54
N PRO A 53 10.17 9.53 12.45
CA PRO A 53 9.75 10.55 13.42
C PRO A 53 9.19 11.83 12.77
N ARG A 54 9.70 12.25 11.59
CA ARG A 54 9.17 13.41 10.85
C ARG A 54 7.83 13.10 10.22
N VAL A 55 7.69 11.92 9.59
CA VAL A 55 6.43 11.43 9.02
C VAL A 55 5.35 11.41 10.09
N ARG A 56 5.65 10.86 11.26
CA ARG A 56 4.70 10.82 12.38
C ARG A 56 4.31 12.22 12.87
N ARG A 57 5.28 13.12 13.05
CA ARG A 57 5.02 14.52 13.44
C ARG A 57 4.22 15.30 12.41
N ALA A 58 4.35 14.97 11.11
CA ALA A 58 3.53 15.55 10.04
C ALA A 58 2.09 15.06 10.04
N GLY A 59 1.75 14.11 10.92
CA GLY A 59 0.39 13.63 11.11
C GLY A 59 0.03 12.38 10.30
N PHE A 60 1.01 11.74 9.66
CA PHE A 60 0.82 10.44 9.02
C PHE A 60 0.82 9.32 10.07
N ASP A 61 0.10 8.26 9.78
CA ASP A 61 0.00 7.06 10.63
C ASP A 61 0.50 5.79 9.93
N SER A 62 0.86 5.93 8.66
CA SER A 62 1.35 4.81 7.88
C SER A 62 2.34 5.26 6.79
N VAL A 63 3.16 4.30 6.35
CA VAL A 63 4.06 4.44 5.23
C VAL A 63 3.82 3.32 4.22
N ARG A 64 3.79 3.65 2.94
CA ARG A 64 3.78 2.65 1.88
C ARG A 64 5.17 2.45 1.34
N LEU A 65 5.62 1.19 1.29
CA LEU A 65 6.89 0.78 0.72
C LEU A 65 6.69 0.08 -0.62
N TYR A 66 7.67 0.20 -1.51
CA TYR A 66 7.67 -0.45 -2.84
C TYR A 66 8.38 -1.81 -2.84
N ALA A 67 8.73 -2.31 -1.67
CA ALA A 67 9.34 -3.62 -1.48
C ALA A 67 8.83 -4.27 -0.18
N LEU A 68 9.10 -5.55 -0.02
CA LEU A 68 8.92 -6.25 1.25
C LEU A 68 10.07 -5.85 2.18
N PRO A 69 9.82 -5.14 3.29
CA PRO A 69 10.87 -4.67 4.18
C PRO A 69 11.47 -5.80 5.01
N ASP A 70 12.66 -5.58 5.52
CA ASP A 70 13.23 -6.39 6.58
C ASP A 70 12.58 -6.10 7.94
N ARG A 71 12.94 -6.91 8.94
CA ARG A 71 12.43 -6.74 10.29
C ARG A 71 12.83 -5.40 10.92
N THR A 72 14.04 -4.94 10.64
CA THR A 72 14.56 -3.69 11.22
C THR A 72 13.71 -2.49 10.82
N LEU A 73 13.28 -2.43 9.56
CA LEU A 73 12.43 -1.35 9.10
C LEU A 73 11.01 -1.43 9.70
N LEU A 74 10.49 -2.63 9.89
CA LEU A 74 9.20 -2.84 10.56
C LEU A 74 9.26 -2.46 12.05
N ASP A 75 10.35 -2.84 12.75
CA ASP A 75 10.59 -2.46 14.14
C ASP A 75 10.61 -0.93 14.27
N LEU A 76 11.37 -0.27 13.39
CA LEU A 76 11.50 1.19 13.40
C LEU A 76 10.17 1.90 13.11
N ALA A 77 9.34 1.37 12.21
CA ALA A 77 8.00 1.90 11.97
C ALA A 77 7.13 1.79 13.23
N ALA A 78 7.11 0.61 13.86
CA ALA A 78 6.35 0.38 15.09
C ALA A 78 6.81 1.28 16.26
N GLU A 79 8.12 1.50 16.42
CA GLU A 79 8.70 2.42 17.41
C GLU A 79 8.25 3.88 17.22
N ASN A 80 7.82 4.23 16.01
CA ASN A 80 7.33 5.57 15.67
C ASN A 80 5.81 5.64 15.50
N ASP A 81 5.06 4.67 16.00
CA ASP A 81 3.60 4.57 15.83
C ASP A 81 3.17 4.67 14.36
N LEU A 82 3.92 4.05 13.47
CA LEU A 82 3.62 3.93 12.05
C LEU A 82 3.35 2.46 11.68
N ILE A 83 2.38 2.23 10.82
CA ILE A 83 2.18 0.93 10.18
C ILE A 83 2.69 0.96 8.75
N VAL A 84 3.19 -0.18 8.29
CA VAL A 84 3.76 -0.35 6.95
C VAL A 84 2.74 -1.02 6.04
N ILE A 85 2.50 -0.42 4.89
CA ILE A 85 1.84 -1.04 3.75
C ILE A 85 2.95 -1.54 2.82
N ALA A 86 3.27 -2.83 2.92
CA ALA A 86 4.36 -3.43 2.16
C ALA A 86 3.90 -3.80 0.75
N THR A 87 4.72 -3.54 -0.27
CA THR A 87 4.45 -3.97 -1.64
C THR A 87 5.38 -5.11 -2.02
N HIS A 88 4.83 -6.20 -2.52
CA HIS A 88 5.64 -7.26 -3.12
C HIS A 88 6.00 -6.87 -4.55
N ALA A 89 7.16 -6.23 -4.71
CA ALA A 89 7.70 -5.88 -6.01
C ALA A 89 8.35 -7.12 -6.64
N TRP A 90 7.68 -7.68 -7.61
CA TRP A 90 8.22 -8.76 -8.44
C TRP A 90 8.25 -8.33 -9.91
N GLY A 91 9.27 -8.79 -10.64
CA GLY A 91 9.44 -8.40 -12.03
C GLY A 91 8.32 -8.93 -12.92
N TYR A 92 7.84 -8.09 -13.81
CA TYR A 92 6.93 -8.50 -14.87
C TYR A 92 7.73 -8.72 -16.14
N GLY A 93 8.06 -9.99 -16.48
CA GLY A 93 8.55 -10.36 -17.79
C GLY A 93 7.44 -10.31 -18.83
N CYS A 94 7.78 -10.43 -20.11
CA CYS A 94 6.79 -10.40 -21.20
C CYS A 94 5.69 -11.47 -21.04
N ASP A 95 6.00 -12.61 -20.41
CA ASP A 95 5.02 -13.66 -20.11
C ASP A 95 5.37 -14.33 -18.78
N PHE A 96 5.15 -13.61 -17.68
CA PHE A 96 5.47 -14.09 -16.33
C PHE A 96 4.67 -15.34 -15.92
N LEU A 97 3.67 -15.76 -16.70
CA LEU A 97 2.88 -16.96 -16.45
C LEU A 97 3.46 -18.21 -17.12
N ARG A 98 4.32 -18.08 -18.13
CA ARG A 98 4.81 -19.20 -18.95
C ARG A 98 6.24 -19.60 -18.70
N GLU A 99 7.08 -18.69 -18.21
CA GLU A 99 8.47 -18.97 -17.90
C GLU A 99 8.61 -20.09 -16.84
N LYS A 100 9.67 -20.88 -16.92
CA LYS A 100 9.92 -21.95 -15.94
C LYS A 100 11.34 -21.80 -15.32
N PRO A 101 11.46 -21.65 -13.97
CA PRO A 101 10.32 -21.46 -13.04
C PRO A 101 9.59 -20.18 -13.41
N SER A 102 8.28 -20.16 -13.28
CA SER A 102 7.52 -18.96 -13.60
C SER A 102 7.83 -17.85 -12.58
N LEU A 103 7.86 -16.60 -13.05
CA LEU A 103 8.01 -15.45 -12.15
C LEU A 103 6.91 -15.42 -11.09
N LEU A 104 5.72 -15.90 -11.43
CA LEU A 104 4.61 -16.04 -10.48
C LEU A 104 4.95 -17.05 -9.37
N GLU A 105 5.56 -18.19 -9.68
CA GLU A 105 5.94 -19.20 -8.67
C GLU A 105 7.02 -18.64 -7.74
N ASP A 106 7.97 -17.90 -8.28
CA ASP A 106 8.99 -17.20 -7.49
C ASP A 106 8.38 -16.12 -6.61
N ALA A 107 7.44 -15.34 -7.15
CA ALA A 107 6.71 -14.33 -6.39
C ALA A 107 5.92 -14.95 -5.23
N ARG A 108 5.21 -16.05 -5.48
CA ARG A 108 4.48 -16.81 -4.45
C ARG A 108 5.41 -17.31 -3.35
N ARG A 109 6.55 -17.88 -3.72
CA ARG A 109 7.55 -18.40 -2.77
C ARG A 109 8.13 -17.27 -1.91
N THR A 110 8.52 -16.16 -2.53
CA THR A 110 9.07 -14.99 -1.85
C THR A 110 8.07 -14.40 -0.86
N LEU A 111 6.84 -14.16 -1.30
CA LEU A 111 5.76 -13.62 -0.46
C LEU A 111 5.44 -14.56 0.72
N THR A 112 5.35 -15.87 0.46
CA THR A 112 5.10 -16.89 1.47
C THR A 112 6.18 -16.91 2.55
N ASN A 113 7.43 -16.93 2.14
CA ASN A 113 8.57 -16.95 3.06
C ASN A 113 8.60 -15.68 3.91
N TRP A 114 8.42 -14.53 3.29
CA TRP A 114 8.42 -13.25 4.00
C TRP A 114 7.27 -13.15 5.00
N LEU A 115 6.04 -13.47 4.59
CA LEU A 115 4.87 -13.46 5.48
C LEU A 115 5.02 -14.45 6.65
N THR A 116 5.60 -15.61 6.43
CA THR A 116 5.84 -16.58 7.52
C THR A 116 6.67 -15.98 8.64
N LEU A 117 7.61 -15.10 8.31
CA LEU A 117 8.48 -14.43 9.29
C LEU A 117 7.85 -13.18 9.91
N HIS A 118 7.01 -12.46 9.16
CA HIS A 118 6.60 -11.09 9.54
C HIS A 118 5.10 -10.90 9.79
N LYS A 119 4.24 -11.87 9.53
CA LYS A 119 2.77 -11.73 9.61
C LYS A 119 2.20 -11.23 10.94
N ASN A 120 2.92 -11.43 12.03
CA ASN A 120 2.50 -11.00 13.36
C ASN A 120 3.26 -9.76 13.84
N HIS A 121 4.00 -9.10 12.95
CA HIS A 121 4.78 -7.93 13.32
C HIS A 121 3.87 -6.72 13.56
N PRO A 122 4.01 -6.00 14.69
CA PRO A 122 3.12 -4.87 15.01
C PRO A 122 3.21 -3.71 14.00
N GLY A 123 4.36 -3.53 13.37
CA GLY A 123 4.56 -2.52 12.33
C GLY A 123 3.99 -2.91 10.95
N LEU A 124 3.43 -4.11 10.76
CA LEU A 124 2.88 -4.53 9.47
C LEU A 124 1.37 -4.32 9.45
N GLY A 125 0.88 -3.43 8.57
CA GLY A 125 -0.54 -3.10 8.43
C GLY A 125 -1.23 -3.80 7.28
N ALA A 126 -0.62 -3.85 6.11
CA ALA A 126 -1.21 -4.49 4.92
C ALA A 126 -0.13 -4.92 3.91
N VAL A 127 -0.53 -5.73 2.94
CA VAL A 127 0.33 -6.16 1.83
C VAL A 127 -0.34 -5.91 0.48
N LEU A 128 0.41 -5.30 -0.42
CA LEU A 128 0.07 -5.19 -1.83
C LEU A 128 0.85 -6.27 -2.60
N VAL A 129 0.15 -7.17 -3.27
CA VAL A 129 0.76 -8.33 -3.95
C VAL A 129 1.36 -8.00 -5.31
N GLY A 130 1.36 -6.75 -5.69
CA GLY A 130 1.94 -6.22 -6.93
C GLY A 130 1.61 -4.75 -7.10
N ASN A 131 2.21 -4.13 -8.12
CA ASN A 131 2.03 -2.73 -8.45
C ASN A 131 1.99 -2.54 -9.97
N GLU A 132 0.94 -1.91 -10.50
CA GLU A 132 0.83 -1.39 -11.85
C GLU A 132 1.33 -2.34 -12.97
N ILE A 133 0.71 -3.51 -13.12
CA ILE A 133 1.01 -4.36 -14.30
C ILE A 133 0.62 -3.59 -15.57
N PRO A 134 1.57 -3.35 -16.50
CA PRO A 134 1.29 -2.58 -17.72
C PRO A 134 0.11 -3.14 -18.53
N SER A 135 -0.73 -2.24 -19.05
CA SER A 135 -1.97 -2.62 -19.74
C SER A 135 -1.75 -3.44 -21.02
N ASP A 136 -0.66 -3.19 -21.73
CA ASP A 136 -0.25 -3.96 -22.90
C ASP A 136 0.15 -5.37 -22.53
N MET A 137 0.92 -5.54 -21.46
CA MET A 137 1.30 -6.83 -20.89
C MET A 137 0.07 -7.61 -20.39
N ALA A 138 -0.84 -6.94 -19.69
CA ALA A 138 -2.08 -7.57 -19.23
C ALA A 138 -2.95 -8.05 -20.40
N ARG A 139 -3.04 -7.26 -21.48
CA ARG A 139 -3.74 -7.67 -22.72
C ARG A 139 -3.05 -8.83 -23.42
N TRP A 140 -1.71 -8.81 -23.51
CA TRP A 140 -0.93 -9.90 -24.11
C TRP A 140 -1.17 -11.24 -23.40
N MET A 141 -1.11 -11.26 -22.08
CA MET A 141 -1.30 -12.47 -21.27
C MET A 141 -2.77 -12.86 -21.08
N THR A 142 -3.68 -12.03 -21.48
CA THR A 142 -5.14 -12.13 -21.22
C THR A 142 -5.50 -11.63 -19.81
N PRO A 143 -6.33 -10.59 -19.68
CA PRO A 143 -6.65 -9.94 -18.40
C PRO A 143 -7.13 -10.89 -17.30
N TRP A 144 -8.00 -11.87 -17.65
CA TRP A 144 -8.50 -12.81 -16.65
C TRP A 144 -7.42 -13.74 -16.08
N LYS A 145 -6.39 -14.10 -16.86
CA LYS A 145 -5.25 -14.90 -16.36
C LYS A 145 -4.38 -14.09 -15.41
N VAL A 146 -4.12 -12.83 -15.74
CA VAL A 146 -3.38 -11.90 -14.88
C VAL A 146 -4.14 -11.70 -13.58
N ASN A 147 -5.44 -11.41 -13.67
CA ASN A 147 -6.29 -11.24 -12.49
C ASN A 147 -6.32 -12.49 -11.60
N ARG A 148 -6.41 -13.68 -12.21
CA ARG A 148 -6.33 -14.95 -11.48
C ARG A 148 -4.96 -15.16 -10.79
N ALA A 149 -3.86 -14.73 -11.43
CA ALA A 149 -2.53 -14.82 -10.82
C ALA A 149 -2.42 -13.90 -9.58
N LEU A 150 -2.91 -12.67 -9.68
CA LEU A 150 -2.99 -11.73 -8.56
C LEU A 150 -3.87 -12.28 -7.43
N ASP A 151 -5.04 -12.81 -7.77
CA ASP A 151 -5.97 -13.45 -6.82
C ASP A 151 -5.32 -14.63 -6.10
N THR A 152 -4.49 -15.41 -6.80
CA THR A 152 -3.73 -16.51 -6.21
C THR A 152 -2.74 -16.00 -5.16
N LEU A 153 -2.01 -14.93 -5.44
CA LEU A 153 -1.09 -14.30 -4.47
C LEU A 153 -1.83 -13.78 -3.23
N ILE A 154 -2.98 -13.14 -3.42
CA ILE A 154 -3.82 -12.64 -2.32
C ILE A 154 -4.30 -13.80 -1.45
N ARG A 155 -4.85 -14.85 -2.04
CA ARG A 155 -5.30 -16.03 -1.30
C ARG A 155 -4.17 -16.75 -0.55
N ASP A 156 -2.98 -16.81 -1.14
CA ASP A 156 -1.80 -17.36 -0.47
C ASP A 156 -1.42 -16.49 0.74
N ALA A 157 -1.44 -15.17 0.60
CA ALA A 157 -1.17 -14.23 1.69
C ALA A 157 -2.21 -14.36 2.81
N GLN A 158 -3.51 -14.36 2.50
CA GLN A 158 -4.60 -14.52 3.47
C GLN A 158 -4.53 -15.85 4.22
N ARG A 159 -4.13 -16.94 3.54
CA ARG A 159 -3.97 -18.25 4.18
C ARG A 159 -2.83 -18.26 5.20
N ILE A 160 -1.72 -17.57 4.91
CA ILE A 160 -0.53 -17.54 5.78
C ILE A 160 -0.71 -16.53 6.91
N ALA A 161 -1.33 -15.40 6.62
CA ALA A 161 -1.55 -14.27 7.52
C ALA A 161 -3.05 -13.92 7.62
N PRO A 162 -3.87 -14.76 8.26
CA PRO A 162 -5.30 -14.50 8.39
C PRO A 162 -5.57 -13.17 9.09
N GLY A 163 -6.38 -12.31 8.45
CA GLY A 163 -6.74 -11.00 8.98
C GLY A 163 -5.73 -9.89 8.71
N LEU A 164 -4.63 -10.16 7.98
CA LEU A 164 -3.78 -9.12 7.41
C LEU A 164 -4.41 -8.66 6.09
N PRO A 165 -4.80 -7.38 5.92
CA PRO A 165 -5.38 -6.88 4.68
C PRO A 165 -4.44 -7.02 3.49
N CYS A 166 -4.97 -7.55 2.37
CA CYS A 166 -4.21 -7.78 1.15
C CYS A 166 -4.95 -7.24 -0.07
N ALA A 167 -4.22 -6.57 -0.98
CA ALA A 167 -4.76 -6.05 -2.23
C ALA A 167 -3.70 -6.02 -3.34
N TYR A 168 -4.06 -5.49 -4.50
CA TYR A 168 -3.17 -5.19 -5.62
C TYR A 168 -3.24 -3.69 -5.92
N ALA A 169 -2.09 -3.01 -6.01
CA ALA A 169 -2.05 -1.60 -6.40
C ALA A 169 -2.27 -1.46 -7.91
N ASN A 170 -3.48 -1.07 -8.26
CA ASN A 170 -3.96 -0.90 -9.62
C ASN A 170 -3.81 0.55 -10.09
N PHE A 171 -4.17 0.84 -11.33
CA PHE A 171 -4.19 2.20 -11.88
C PHE A 171 -5.26 2.31 -12.99
N PRO A 172 -5.66 3.53 -13.43
CA PRO A 172 -6.85 3.73 -14.25
C PRO A 172 -6.91 2.94 -15.56
N THR A 173 -5.77 2.68 -16.21
CA THR A 173 -5.76 1.97 -17.50
C THR A 173 -6.00 0.47 -17.38
N THR A 174 -5.94 -0.08 -16.17
CA THR A 174 -6.13 -1.50 -15.86
C THR A 174 -7.21 -1.76 -14.81
N GLU A 175 -8.24 -0.92 -14.71
CA GLU A 175 -9.38 -1.09 -13.78
C GLU A 175 -9.98 -2.50 -13.80
N TYR A 176 -9.89 -3.21 -14.92
CA TYR A 176 -10.35 -4.59 -15.06
C TYR A 176 -9.48 -5.62 -14.32
N LEU A 177 -8.32 -5.24 -13.81
CA LEU A 177 -7.47 -6.07 -12.95
C LEU A 177 -7.83 -5.84 -11.48
N GLU A 178 -9.02 -6.27 -11.10
CA GLU A 178 -9.50 -6.17 -9.72
C GLU A 178 -9.69 -7.58 -9.15
N PRO A 179 -8.70 -8.11 -8.39
CA PRO A 179 -8.78 -9.47 -7.85
C PRO A 179 -9.96 -9.64 -6.90
N PRO A 180 -10.83 -10.64 -7.09
CA PRO A 180 -12.05 -10.79 -6.29
C PRO A 180 -11.80 -11.08 -4.81
N SER A 181 -10.63 -11.63 -4.44
CA SER A 181 -10.26 -11.91 -3.06
C SER A 181 -9.56 -10.73 -2.36
N ALA A 182 -9.35 -9.59 -3.02
CA ALA A 182 -8.76 -8.42 -2.39
C ALA A 182 -9.63 -7.92 -1.23
N ASP A 183 -9.01 -7.59 -0.10
CA ASP A 183 -9.70 -7.08 1.08
C ASP A 183 -10.08 -5.59 0.92
N PHE A 184 -9.37 -4.87 0.06
CA PHE A 184 -9.63 -3.48 -0.28
C PHE A 184 -9.23 -3.20 -1.74
N THR A 185 -9.74 -2.13 -2.30
CA THR A 185 -9.39 -1.66 -3.65
C THR A 185 -8.31 -0.61 -3.54
N ALA A 186 -7.14 -0.89 -4.12
CA ALA A 186 -5.96 -0.03 -4.06
C ALA A 186 -5.64 0.56 -5.43
N PHE A 187 -5.52 1.90 -5.52
CA PHE A 187 -5.31 2.60 -6.78
C PHE A 187 -4.23 3.67 -6.69
N ASN A 188 -3.39 3.72 -7.72
CA ASN A 188 -2.45 4.81 -7.99
C ASN A 188 -3.11 5.79 -8.95
N ILE A 189 -3.30 7.06 -8.54
CA ILE A 189 -4.03 8.04 -9.34
C ILE A 189 -3.25 9.34 -9.40
N TYR A 190 -2.77 9.69 -10.58
CA TYR A 190 -2.08 10.93 -10.85
C TYR A 190 -2.96 11.88 -11.69
N LEU A 191 -4.11 12.26 -11.13
CA LEU A 191 -4.97 13.30 -11.66
C LEU A 191 -4.58 14.63 -11.03
N GLU A 192 -3.94 15.48 -11.79
CA GLU A 192 -3.33 16.74 -11.33
C GLU A 192 -4.37 17.85 -11.07
N GLU A 193 -5.61 17.67 -11.55
CA GLU A 193 -6.72 18.61 -11.33
C GLU A 193 -7.68 18.05 -10.30
N GLY A 194 -7.98 18.84 -9.25
CA GLY A 194 -8.86 18.44 -8.16
C GLY A 194 -10.27 18.03 -8.64
N GLU A 195 -10.82 18.70 -9.66
CA GLU A 195 -12.11 18.34 -10.26
C GLU A 195 -12.06 16.95 -10.91
N SER A 196 -10.98 16.64 -11.65
CA SER A 196 -10.78 15.35 -12.28
C SER A 196 -10.68 14.23 -11.24
N LEU A 197 -9.97 14.47 -10.14
CA LEU A 197 -9.90 13.53 -9.02
C LEU A 197 -11.27 13.35 -8.36
N ALA A 198 -11.97 14.45 -8.05
CA ALA A 198 -13.29 14.40 -7.42
C ALA A 198 -14.32 13.63 -8.28
N ASN A 199 -14.26 13.76 -9.60
CA ASN A 199 -15.11 13.02 -10.52
C ASN A 199 -14.74 11.53 -10.64
N TYR A 200 -13.49 11.16 -10.40
CA TYR A 200 -13.03 9.79 -10.49
C TYR A 200 -13.28 8.97 -9.21
N LEU A 201 -13.27 9.58 -8.04
CA LEU A 201 -13.46 8.91 -6.76
C LEU A 201 -14.78 8.11 -6.67
N PRO A 202 -15.96 8.63 -7.08
CA PRO A 202 -17.21 7.87 -7.10
C PRO A 202 -17.12 6.61 -7.97
N ARG A 203 -16.39 6.67 -9.10
CA ARG A 203 -16.15 5.50 -9.95
C ARG A 203 -15.35 4.42 -9.21
N LEU A 204 -14.32 4.80 -8.46
CA LEU A 204 -13.55 3.86 -7.66
C LEU A 204 -14.37 3.20 -6.57
N HIS A 205 -15.21 3.97 -5.88
CA HIS A 205 -16.14 3.41 -4.90
C HIS A 205 -17.14 2.44 -5.52
N HIS A 206 -17.56 2.72 -6.75
CA HIS A 206 -18.40 1.78 -7.50
C HIS A 206 -17.67 0.49 -7.87
N LEU A 207 -16.40 0.58 -8.32
CA LEU A 207 -15.55 -0.58 -8.60
C LEU A 207 -15.25 -1.40 -7.34
N ALA A 208 -15.02 -0.72 -6.23
CA ALA A 208 -14.71 -1.35 -4.95
C ALA A 208 -15.90 -2.15 -4.38
N GLY A 209 -17.15 -1.77 -4.73
CA GLY A 209 -18.35 -2.40 -4.16
C GLY A 209 -18.41 -2.18 -2.64
N ASP A 210 -18.36 -3.26 -1.86
CA ASP A 210 -18.42 -3.22 -0.40
C ASP A 210 -17.05 -3.15 0.29
N ARG A 211 -15.98 -2.93 -0.46
CA ARG A 211 -14.61 -2.84 0.05
C ARG A 211 -14.19 -1.38 0.24
N PRO A 212 -13.23 -1.09 1.16
CA PRO A 212 -12.62 0.23 1.24
C PRO A 212 -11.86 0.57 -0.05
N VAL A 213 -11.79 1.87 -0.36
CA VAL A 213 -10.89 2.41 -1.38
C VAL A 213 -9.65 2.97 -0.68
N PHE A 214 -8.46 2.65 -1.20
CA PHE A 214 -7.20 3.18 -0.74
C PHE A 214 -6.41 3.74 -1.91
N LEU A 215 -6.19 5.06 -1.91
CA LEU A 215 -5.29 5.69 -2.87
C LEU A 215 -3.85 5.40 -2.45
N THR A 216 -3.23 4.45 -3.13
CA THR A 216 -1.86 4.00 -2.82
C THR A 216 -0.81 4.96 -3.34
N GLU A 217 -1.13 5.72 -4.37
CA GLU A 217 -0.32 6.83 -4.88
C GLU A 217 -1.21 7.94 -5.43
N PHE A 218 -0.89 9.16 -5.08
CA PHE A 218 -1.34 10.38 -5.74
C PHE A 218 -0.29 11.47 -5.51
N GLY A 219 -0.29 12.46 -6.34
CA GLY A 219 0.69 13.54 -6.21
C GLY A 219 0.89 14.33 -7.48
N LEU A 220 1.88 15.21 -7.43
CA LEU A 220 2.28 16.09 -8.52
C LEU A 220 3.80 16.03 -8.68
N ASP A 221 4.26 15.87 -9.91
CA ASP A 221 5.67 15.87 -10.25
C ASP A 221 6.25 17.29 -10.19
N THR A 222 7.22 17.51 -9.31
CA THR A 222 7.88 18.81 -9.15
C THR A 222 8.91 19.13 -10.22
N ALA A 223 9.28 18.17 -11.09
CA ALA A 223 10.14 18.45 -12.23
C ALA A 223 9.43 19.21 -13.37
N ARG A 224 8.11 19.02 -13.48
CA ARG A 224 7.25 19.74 -14.45
C ARG A 224 6.46 20.87 -13.81
N ASN A 225 6.17 20.73 -12.53
CA ASN A 225 5.41 21.67 -11.74
C ASN A 225 6.33 22.32 -10.68
N SER A 226 5.81 23.15 -9.81
CA SER A 226 6.58 23.69 -8.70
C SER A 226 6.31 22.94 -7.41
N GLU A 227 7.19 23.13 -6.42
CA GLU A 227 6.96 22.63 -5.05
C GLU A 227 5.72 23.28 -4.41
N GLU A 228 5.42 24.54 -4.75
CA GLU A 228 4.22 25.25 -4.30
C GLU A 228 2.95 24.64 -4.88
N ALA A 229 2.99 24.24 -6.17
CA ALA A 229 1.87 23.53 -6.80
C ALA A 229 1.63 22.17 -6.13
N GLN A 230 2.69 21.40 -5.84
CA GLN A 230 2.61 20.15 -5.09
C GLN A 230 2.05 20.37 -3.69
N ALA A 231 2.56 21.39 -2.97
CA ALA A 231 2.10 21.71 -1.62
C ALA A 231 0.63 22.15 -1.57
N THR A 232 0.09 22.66 -2.68
CA THR A 232 -1.34 23.03 -2.82
C THR A 232 -2.19 21.81 -3.15
N LEU A 233 -1.74 20.97 -4.09
CA LEU A 233 -2.50 19.83 -4.57
C LEU A 233 -2.64 18.73 -3.51
N LEU A 234 -1.59 18.42 -2.75
CA LEU A 234 -1.62 17.31 -1.81
C LEU A 234 -2.68 17.44 -0.70
N PRO A 235 -2.82 18.59 -0.01
CA PRO A 235 -3.91 18.79 0.95
C PRO A 235 -5.29 18.74 0.32
N GLU A 236 -5.44 19.28 -0.89
CA GLU A 236 -6.70 19.24 -1.64
C GLU A 236 -7.10 17.80 -1.99
N ALA A 237 -6.18 17.00 -2.49
CA ALA A 237 -6.44 15.59 -2.79
C ALA A 237 -6.82 14.78 -1.54
N LEU A 238 -6.16 15.04 -0.41
CA LEU A 238 -6.53 14.43 0.88
C LEU A 238 -7.93 14.84 1.32
N ARG A 239 -8.28 16.12 1.18
CA ARG A 239 -9.61 16.63 1.51
C ARG A 239 -10.69 15.96 0.66
N LEU A 240 -10.50 15.94 -0.68
CA LEU A 240 -11.44 15.32 -1.63
C LEU A 240 -11.61 13.82 -1.34
N SER A 241 -10.52 13.11 -1.09
CA SER A 241 -10.56 11.68 -0.75
C SER A 241 -11.35 11.42 0.54
N ARG A 242 -11.18 12.27 1.56
CA ARG A 242 -11.92 12.16 2.82
C ARG A 242 -13.42 12.47 2.67
N GLU A 243 -13.77 13.43 1.82
CA GLU A 243 -15.16 13.82 1.55
C GLU A 243 -15.89 12.78 0.71
N ALA A 244 -15.16 12.04 -0.11
CA ALA A 244 -15.74 10.98 -0.93
C ALA A 244 -16.05 9.69 -0.14
N GLY A 245 -15.48 9.50 1.07
CA GLY A 245 -15.67 8.34 1.95
C GLY A 245 -14.41 7.50 2.05
#